data_3e7084d3acf9414a51df52af2434aa20
#
_entry.id   3e7084d3acf9414a51df52af2434aa20
#
_cell.length_a   1.000
_cell.length_b   1.000
_cell.length_c   1.000
_cell.angle_alpha   90.00
_cell.angle_beta   90.00
_cell.angle_gamma   90.00
#
_symmetry.space_group_name_H-M   'P 1'
#
loop_
_entity.id
_entity.type
_entity.pdbx_description
1 polymer ?
#
loop_
_entity_poly.entity_id
_entity_poly.type
_entity_poly.pdbx_seq_one_letter_code
_entity_poly.pdbx_strand_id
1 'polypeptide(L)'
;LYTGSDGIFIPLTGEANVSENCAPATLAFNMCHEAAHRLGIAAEEEANFAAFMACSASDDPNFAYSGYYRAFVACFNALAENYPSLAEQLLSVDNVTDEKVLVIRDMLQTSDHYTAYSGTVSEAGQAVNDAYLKTFGQQEGTQSYGEWVDYLIAWRAALSDAS
;
A
#
# COMPACT_ATOMS: atom_id res chain seq x y z
N LEU A 1 -3.88 16.19 8.02
CA LEU A 1 -4.72 15.73 6.92
C LEU A 1 -6.10 15.37 7.46
N TYR A 2 -7.15 15.97 6.93
CA TYR A 2 -8.50 15.78 7.45
C TYR A 2 -9.28 14.68 6.72
N THR A 3 -8.69 14.07 5.67
CA THR A 3 -9.37 13.09 4.80
C THR A 3 -9.02 11.64 5.12
N GLY A 4 -8.04 11.37 6.00
CA GLY A 4 -7.57 10.01 6.30
C GLY A 4 -6.85 9.32 5.14
N SER A 5 -6.52 10.06 4.06
CA SER A 5 -5.76 9.57 2.92
C SER A 5 -4.30 10.02 3.01
N ASP A 6 -3.36 9.12 2.74
CA ASP A 6 -1.93 9.43 2.72
C ASP A 6 -1.50 10.19 1.48
N GLY A 7 -2.29 10.12 0.40
CA GLY A 7 -2.07 10.83 -0.84
C GLY A 7 -3.37 11.12 -1.57
N ILE A 8 -3.32 12.00 -2.54
CA ILE A 8 -4.43 12.30 -3.43
C ILE A 8 -3.91 12.84 -4.77
N PHE A 9 -4.32 12.22 -5.85
CA PHE A 9 -4.20 12.77 -7.18
C PHE A 9 -5.45 13.60 -7.51
N ILE A 10 -5.24 14.83 -7.97
CA ILE A 10 -6.33 15.75 -8.37
C ILE A 10 -6.35 15.84 -9.90
N PRO A 11 -7.24 15.13 -10.61
CA PRO A 11 -7.24 15.07 -12.07
C PRO A 11 -7.43 16.43 -12.74
N LEU A 12 -8.17 17.34 -12.11
CA LEU A 12 -8.43 18.68 -12.64
C LEU A 12 -7.19 19.55 -12.73
N THR A 13 -6.26 19.41 -11.79
CA THR A 13 -5.01 20.19 -11.74
C THR A 13 -3.80 19.37 -12.19
N GLY A 14 -3.92 18.05 -12.25
CA GLY A 14 -2.83 17.11 -12.50
C GLY A 14 -1.83 17.02 -11.35
N GLU A 15 -2.22 17.45 -10.16
CA GLU A 15 -1.36 17.43 -8.98
C GLU A 15 -1.46 16.09 -8.24
N ALA A 16 -0.30 15.50 -7.99
CA ALA A 16 -0.11 14.36 -7.11
C ALA A 16 0.41 14.88 -5.76
N ASN A 17 -0.37 14.74 -4.72
CA ASN A 17 -0.05 15.24 -3.39
C ASN A 17 0.09 14.07 -2.41
N VAL A 18 1.10 14.09 -1.57
CA VAL A 18 1.31 13.12 -0.50
C VAL A 18 1.36 13.84 0.83
N SER A 19 0.78 13.25 1.85
CA SER A 19 0.78 13.81 3.19
C SER A 19 2.17 13.79 3.79
N GLU A 20 2.62 14.91 4.35
CA GLU A 20 3.83 14.96 5.17
C GLU A 20 3.69 14.16 6.48
N ASN A 21 2.46 13.87 6.88
CA ASN A 21 2.12 13.11 8.08
C ASN A 21 1.81 11.63 7.80
N CYS A 22 2.11 11.10 6.61
CA CYS A 22 1.96 9.67 6.38
C CYS A 22 3.01 8.87 7.17
N ALA A 23 2.76 7.58 7.39
CA ALA A 23 3.72 6.73 8.08
C ALA A 23 5.06 6.69 7.30
N PRO A 24 6.23 6.91 7.95
CA PRO A 24 7.51 7.01 7.26
C PRO A 24 7.83 5.81 6.36
N ALA A 25 7.45 4.59 6.78
CA ALA A 25 7.66 3.37 6.02
C ALA A 25 6.86 3.32 4.70
N THR A 26 5.79 4.12 4.57
CA THR A 26 4.91 4.13 3.38
C THR A 26 5.13 5.34 2.49
N LEU A 27 5.88 6.35 2.92
CA LEU A 27 6.00 7.64 2.23
C LEU A 27 6.46 7.49 0.78
N ALA A 28 7.56 6.80 0.54
CA ALA A 28 8.12 6.65 -0.81
C ALA A 28 7.19 5.86 -1.73
N PHE A 29 6.53 4.81 -1.20
CA PHE A 29 5.53 4.07 -1.95
C PHE A 29 4.34 4.97 -2.32
N ASN A 30 3.81 5.75 -1.38
CA ASN A 30 2.68 6.64 -1.62
C ASN A 30 3.04 7.71 -2.67
N MET A 31 4.27 8.23 -2.67
CA MET A 31 4.74 9.14 -3.71
C MET A 31 4.70 8.50 -5.10
N CYS A 32 5.16 7.25 -5.22
CA CYS A 32 5.13 6.51 -6.49
C CYS A 32 3.69 6.16 -6.91
N HIS A 33 2.81 5.85 -5.96
CA HIS A 33 1.41 5.56 -6.20
C HIS A 33 0.67 6.76 -6.78
N GLU A 34 0.79 7.93 -6.15
CA GLU A 34 0.17 9.15 -6.67
C GLU A 34 0.78 9.59 -8.02
N ALA A 35 2.07 9.33 -8.22
CA ALA A 35 2.70 9.54 -9.52
C ALA A 35 2.14 8.60 -10.59
N ALA A 36 1.80 7.35 -10.27
CA ALA A 36 1.18 6.41 -11.19
C ALA A 36 -0.20 6.93 -11.66
N HIS A 37 -1.03 7.43 -10.74
CA HIS A 37 -2.29 8.09 -11.10
C HIS A 37 -2.08 9.30 -12.01
N ARG A 38 -1.07 10.11 -11.76
CA ARG A 38 -0.71 11.24 -12.62
C ARG A 38 -0.28 10.81 -14.02
N LEU A 39 0.29 9.61 -14.16
CA LEU A 39 0.67 9.02 -15.45
C LEU A 39 -0.52 8.37 -16.18
N GLY A 40 -1.73 8.38 -15.59
CA GLY A 40 -2.95 7.90 -16.20
C GLY A 40 -3.38 6.50 -15.78
N ILE A 41 -2.69 5.89 -14.79
CA ILE A 41 -3.10 4.61 -14.21
C ILE A 41 -4.24 4.90 -13.22
N ALA A 42 -5.48 4.57 -13.60
CA ALA A 42 -6.66 4.90 -12.81
C ALA A 42 -7.03 3.81 -11.79
N ALA A 43 -6.74 2.55 -12.09
CA ALA A 43 -7.05 1.41 -11.23
C ALA A 43 -6.07 1.36 -10.04
N GLU A 44 -6.60 1.23 -8.82
CA GLU A 44 -5.81 1.25 -7.58
C GLU A 44 -4.81 0.09 -7.50
N GLU A 45 -5.23 -1.12 -7.91
CA GLU A 45 -4.39 -2.30 -7.95
C GLU A 45 -3.23 -2.15 -8.93
N GLU A 46 -3.47 -1.52 -10.09
CA GLU A 46 -2.42 -1.23 -11.08
C GLU A 46 -1.48 -0.13 -10.58
N ALA A 47 -2.02 0.92 -9.93
CA ALA A 47 -1.23 1.99 -9.34
C ALA A 47 -0.34 1.47 -8.20
N ASN A 48 -0.87 0.59 -7.34
CA ASN A 48 -0.10 -0.09 -6.29
C ASN A 48 1.03 -0.94 -6.87
N PHE A 49 0.75 -1.71 -7.92
CA PHE A 49 1.77 -2.53 -8.57
C PHE A 49 2.83 -1.68 -9.27
N ALA A 50 2.43 -0.62 -9.97
CA ALA A 50 3.35 0.34 -10.59
C ALA A 50 4.25 1.03 -9.56
N ALA A 51 3.67 1.43 -8.41
CA ALA A 51 4.43 1.99 -7.29
C ALA A 51 5.46 1.00 -6.74
N PHE A 52 5.08 -0.27 -6.55
CA PHE A 52 6.00 -1.32 -6.13
C PHE A 52 7.14 -1.50 -7.14
N MET A 53 6.85 -1.55 -8.43
CA MET A 53 7.87 -1.69 -9.48
C MET A 53 8.83 -0.51 -9.49
N ALA A 54 8.33 0.73 -9.36
CA ALA A 54 9.15 1.93 -9.29
C ALA A 54 10.04 1.93 -8.04
N CYS A 55 9.48 1.61 -6.89
CA CYS A 55 10.21 1.54 -5.62
C CYS A 55 11.28 0.45 -5.62
N SER A 56 10.94 -0.76 -6.09
CA SER A 56 11.86 -1.90 -6.09
C SER A 56 13.03 -1.74 -7.09
N ALA A 57 12.85 -0.93 -8.13
CA ALA A 57 13.88 -0.61 -9.12
C ALA A 57 14.76 0.60 -8.73
N SER A 58 14.45 1.26 -7.62
CA SER A 58 15.19 2.44 -7.16
C SER A 58 16.51 2.05 -6.48
N ASP A 59 17.56 2.81 -6.75
CA ASP A 59 18.86 2.70 -6.04
C ASP A 59 18.79 3.30 -4.62
N ASP A 60 17.75 4.09 -4.30
CA ASP A 60 17.55 4.62 -2.95
C ASP A 60 16.93 3.55 -2.04
N PRO A 61 17.63 3.16 -0.94
CA PRO A 61 17.16 2.12 -0.04
C PRO A 61 15.83 2.46 0.66
N ASN A 62 15.48 3.74 0.81
CA ASN A 62 14.20 4.13 1.40
C ASN A 62 13.04 3.81 0.45
N PHE A 63 13.23 4.02 -0.85
CA PHE A 63 12.23 3.63 -1.85
C PHE A 63 12.11 2.11 -1.90
N ALA A 64 13.22 1.39 -2.04
CA ALA A 64 13.23 -0.06 -2.06
C ALA A 64 12.54 -0.65 -0.83
N TYR A 65 12.91 -0.17 0.37
CA TYR A 65 12.28 -0.61 1.62
C TYR A 65 10.77 -0.35 1.62
N SER A 66 10.33 0.86 1.27
CA SER A 66 8.92 1.24 1.26
C SER A 66 8.09 0.37 0.32
N GLY A 67 8.61 0.07 -0.87
CA GLY A 67 7.98 -0.82 -1.84
C GLY A 67 7.80 -2.25 -1.30
N TYR A 68 8.89 -2.85 -0.81
CA TYR A 68 8.84 -4.20 -0.24
C TYR A 68 8.01 -4.27 1.04
N TYR A 69 8.05 -3.25 1.89
CA TYR A 69 7.23 -3.15 3.09
C TYR A 69 5.73 -3.18 2.73
N ARG A 70 5.31 -2.36 1.77
CA ARG A 70 3.91 -2.32 1.32
C ARG A 70 3.47 -3.63 0.67
N ALA A 71 4.33 -4.24 -0.14
CA ALA A 71 4.07 -5.56 -0.72
C ALA A 71 3.94 -6.64 0.36
N PHE A 72 4.82 -6.62 1.37
CA PHE A 72 4.75 -7.54 2.51
C PHE A 72 3.43 -7.37 3.28
N VAL A 73 3.05 -6.15 3.62
CA VAL A 73 1.80 -5.88 4.36
C VAL A 73 0.58 -6.36 3.57
N ALA A 74 0.53 -6.13 2.26
CA ALA A 74 -0.58 -6.60 1.43
C ALA A 74 -0.67 -8.13 1.39
N CYS A 75 0.45 -8.80 1.13
CA CYS A 75 0.52 -10.27 1.14
C CYS A 75 0.20 -10.85 2.52
N PHE A 76 0.68 -10.21 3.60
CA PHE A 76 0.41 -10.63 4.97
C PHE A 76 -1.08 -10.51 5.31
N ASN A 77 -1.73 -9.42 4.93
CA ASN A 77 -3.17 -9.23 5.16
C ASN A 77 -3.99 -10.27 4.40
N ALA A 78 -3.68 -10.52 3.13
CA ALA A 78 -4.32 -11.56 2.34
C ALA A 78 -4.11 -12.96 2.96
N LEU A 79 -2.90 -13.23 3.48
CA LEU A 79 -2.61 -14.47 4.20
C LEU A 79 -3.41 -14.58 5.49
N ALA A 80 -3.48 -13.50 6.29
CA ALA A 80 -4.18 -13.47 7.57
C ALA A 80 -5.70 -13.67 7.40
N GLU A 81 -6.27 -13.12 6.34
CA GLU A 81 -7.67 -13.28 6.01
C GLU A 81 -8.02 -14.74 5.63
N ASN A 82 -7.20 -15.37 4.80
CA ASN A 82 -7.48 -16.70 4.25
C ASN A 82 -6.88 -17.84 5.08
N TYR A 83 -5.76 -17.60 5.77
CA TYR A 83 -4.99 -18.60 6.50
C TYR A 83 -4.44 -18.04 7.83
N PRO A 84 -5.29 -17.67 8.81
CA PRO A 84 -4.89 -16.95 10.02
C PRO A 84 -3.83 -17.70 10.84
N SER A 85 -3.88 -19.02 10.90
CA SER A 85 -2.88 -19.83 11.63
C SER A 85 -1.47 -19.74 10.99
N LEU A 86 -1.37 -19.60 9.67
CA LEU A 86 -0.09 -19.39 8.99
C LEU A 86 0.44 -17.97 9.21
N ALA A 87 -0.44 -16.98 9.23
CA ALA A 87 -0.06 -15.61 9.55
C ALA A 87 0.48 -15.49 10.99
N GLU A 88 -0.15 -16.14 11.96
CA GLU A 88 0.34 -16.22 13.33
C GLU A 88 1.73 -16.89 13.41
N GLN A 89 1.94 -17.99 12.70
CA GLN A 89 3.24 -18.65 12.63
C GLN A 89 4.31 -17.76 12.02
N LEU A 90 3.98 -16.99 10.97
CA LEU A 90 4.90 -16.06 10.33
C LEU A 90 5.37 -14.96 11.30
N LEU A 91 4.48 -14.47 12.16
CA LEU A 91 4.80 -13.46 13.17
C LEU A 91 5.29 -14.06 14.52
N SER A 92 5.31 -15.38 14.66
CA SER A 92 5.72 -16.02 15.91
C SER A 92 7.17 -15.68 16.28
N VAL A 93 7.46 -15.69 17.59
CA VAL A 93 8.77 -15.33 18.16
C VAL A 93 9.86 -16.40 17.94
N ASP A 94 9.51 -17.57 17.40
CA ASP A 94 10.43 -18.71 17.34
C ASP A 94 11.61 -18.53 16.35
N ASN A 95 11.53 -17.53 15.44
CA ASN A 95 12.58 -17.19 14.47
C ASN A 95 12.70 -15.67 14.34
N VAL A 96 13.03 -14.98 15.41
CA VAL A 96 13.18 -13.51 15.42
C VAL A 96 14.54 -13.15 14.85
N THR A 97 14.54 -12.41 13.73
CA THR A 97 15.70 -11.70 13.21
C THR A 97 15.55 -10.20 13.47
N ASP A 98 16.66 -9.45 13.41
CA ASP A 98 16.63 -8.00 13.57
C ASP A 98 15.71 -7.34 12.52
N GLU A 99 15.74 -7.84 11.28
CA GLU A 99 14.90 -7.35 10.18
C GLU A 99 13.41 -7.59 10.47
N LYS A 100 13.05 -8.77 11.00
CA LYS A 100 11.67 -9.08 11.38
C LYS A 100 11.16 -8.13 12.45
N VAL A 101 11.99 -7.82 13.45
CA VAL A 101 11.65 -6.85 14.52
C VAL A 101 11.39 -5.46 13.93
N LEU A 102 12.21 -5.02 12.97
CA LEU A 102 12.04 -3.72 12.32
C LEU A 102 10.72 -3.66 11.54
N VAL A 103 10.41 -4.68 10.75
CA VAL A 103 9.15 -4.74 9.98
C VAL A 103 7.93 -4.75 10.89
N ILE A 104 7.95 -5.56 11.97
CA ILE A 104 6.83 -5.60 12.94
C ILE A 104 6.67 -4.25 13.62
N ARG A 105 7.77 -3.59 14.03
CA ARG A 105 7.70 -2.24 14.60
C ARG A 105 7.06 -1.25 13.65
N ASP A 106 7.44 -1.27 12.38
CA ASP A 106 6.91 -0.35 11.38
C ASP A 106 5.43 -0.66 11.06
N MET A 107 5.00 -1.93 11.13
CA MET A 107 3.59 -2.31 11.06
C MET A 107 2.79 -1.73 12.22
N LEU A 108 3.29 -1.82 13.45
CA LEU A 108 2.63 -1.26 14.63
C LEU A 108 2.56 0.27 14.53
N GLN A 109 3.65 0.94 14.18
CA GLN A 109 3.67 2.40 14.01
C GLN A 109 2.70 2.86 12.92
N THR A 110 2.61 2.13 11.81
CA THR A 110 1.66 2.42 10.73
C THR A 110 0.22 2.24 11.19
N SER A 111 -0.07 1.17 11.94
CA SER A 111 -1.39 0.90 12.52
C SER A 111 -1.79 1.98 13.52
N ASP A 112 -0.90 2.37 14.42
CA ASP A 112 -1.13 3.44 15.40
C ASP A 112 -1.38 4.78 14.70
N HIS A 113 -0.62 5.06 13.64
CA HIS A 113 -0.80 6.26 12.83
C HIS A 113 -2.23 6.32 12.24
N TYR A 114 -2.68 5.28 11.54
CA TYR A 114 -4.03 5.27 10.95
C TYR A 114 -5.13 5.30 12.02
N THR A 115 -4.93 4.63 13.15
CA THR A 115 -5.90 4.66 14.26
C THR A 115 -6.05 6.05 14.84
N ALA A 116 -4.95 6.82 14.97
CA ALA A 116 -4.99 8.19 15.48
C ALA A 116 -5.74 9.17 14.56
N TYR A 117 -5.79 8.89 13.26
CA TYR A 117 -6.47 9.70 12.25
C TYR A 117 -7.84 9.15 11.83
N SER A 118 -8.28 8.00 12.37
CA SER A 118 -9.62 7.47 12.16
C SER A 118 -10.67 8.30 12.94
N GLY A 119 -11.59 8.95 12.22
CA GLY A 119 -12.66 9.77 12.82
C GLY A 119 -13.72 10.13 11.80
N THR A 120 -14.77 10.86 12.23
CA THR A 120 -15.94 11.22 11.41
C THR A 120 -15.59 11.96 10.10
N VAL A 121 -14.49 12.69 10.08
CA VAL A 121 -14.00 13.37 8.86
C VAL A 121 -13.35 12.39 7.90
N SER A 122 -12.69 11.36 8.43
CA SER A 122 -12.14 10.25 7.65
C SER A 122 -13.25 9.47 6.93
N GLU A 123 -14.38 9.20 7.61
CA GLU A 123 -15.56 8.53 7.01
C GLU A 123 -16.14 9.33 5.85
N ALA A 124 -16.26 10.66 6.00
CA ALA A 124 -16.73 11.52 4.92
C ALA A 124 -15.73 11.58 3.74
N GLY A 125 -14.43 11.61 4.02
CA GLY A 125 -13.37 11.55 3.01
C GLY A 125 -13.38 10.23 2.25
N GLN A 126 -13.53 9.11 2.93
CA GLN A 126 -13.66 7.78 2.32
C GLN A 126 -14.91 7.70 1.42
N ALA A 127 -16.06 8.23 1.87
CA ALA A 127 -17.27 8.23 1.07
C ALA A 127 -17.12 9.04 -0.23
N VAL A 128 -16.40 10.16 -0.19
CA VAL A 128 -16.09 10.96 -1.39
C VAL A 128 -15.13 10.22 -2.31
N ASN A 129 -14.10 9.58 -1.76
CA ASN A 129 -13.15 8.78 -2.52
C ASN A 129 -13.83 7.56 -3.16
N ASP A 130 -14.66 6.83 -2.43
CA ASP A 130 -15.46 5.72 -2.94
C ASP A 130 -16.41 6.15 -4.07
N ALA A 131 -17.04 7.31 -3.94
CA ALA A 131 -17.89 7.87 -4.99
C ALA A 131 -17.08 8.22 -6.24
N TYR A 132 -15.88 8.77 -6.07
CA TYR A 132 -14.96 9.08 -7.15
C TYR A 132 -14.51 7.80 -7.87
N LEU A 133 -14.03 6.79 -7.14
CA LEU A 133 -13.59 5.51 -7.69
C LEU A 133 -14.70 4.80 -8.47
N LYS A 134 -15.92 4.75 -7.92
CA LYS A 134 -17.10 4.19 -8.59
C LYS A 134 -17.45 4.93 -9.88
N THR A 135 -17.26 6.24 -9.93
CA THR A 135 -17.54 7.05 -11.12
C THR A 135 -16.56 6.76 -12.26
N PHE A 136 -15.33 6.36 -11.93
CA PHE A 136 -14.28 6.01 -12.89
C PHE A 136 -14.15 4.51 -13.16
N GLY A 137 -15.15 3.70 -12.77
CA GLY A 137 -15.29 2.30 -13.19
C GLY A 137 -14.78 1.27 -12.20
N GLN A 138 -14.28 1.66 -11.04
CA GLN A 138 -13.99 0.72 -9.94
C GLN A 138 -15.28 0.38 -9.19
N GLN A 139 -15.74 -0.85 -9.34
CA GLN A 139 -17.01 -1.30 -8.74
C GLN A 139 -16.92 -1.57 -7.23
N GLU A 140 -15.72 -1.76 -6.68
CA GLU A 140 -15.53 -2.32 -5.34
C GLU A 140 -14.87 -1.38 -4.30
N GLY A 141 -14.61 -0.10 -4.62
CA GLY A 141 -14.10 0.88 -3.65
C GLY A 141 -12.83 0.42 -2.94
N THR A 142 -12.80 0.46 -1.60
CA THR A 142 -11.64 0.09 -0.78
C THR A 142 -11.34 -1.41 -0.67
N GLN A 143 -12.11 -2.30 -1.31
CA GLN A 143 -11.86 -3.75 -1.30
C GLN A 143 -10.71 -4.19 -2.22
N SER A 144 -10.19 -3.30 -3.07
CA SER A 144 -9.12 -3.61 -4.04
C SER A 144 -7.73 -3.88 -3.42
N TYR A 145 -7.58 -3.80 -2.10
CA TYR A 145 -6.28 -4.06 -1.45
C TYR A 145 -5.74 -5.49 -1.63
N GLY A 146 -6.61 -6.47 -1.92
CA GLY A 146 -6.22 -7.85 -2.19
C GLY A 146 -5.80 -8.10 -3.65
N GLU A 147 -6.33 -7.33 -4.60
CA GLU A 147 -6.22 -7.62 -6.03
C GLU A 147 -4.79 -7.43 -6.57
N TRP A 148 -4.03 -6.44 -6.07
CA TRP A 148 -2.65 -6.27 -6.53
C TRP A 148 -1.67 -7.33 -6.00
N VAL A 149 -2.07 -8.15 -5.01
CA VAL A 149 -1.32 -9.32 -4.56
C VAL A 149 -1.17 -10.33 -5.69
N ASP A 150 -2.18 -10.47 -6.56
CA ASP A 150 -2.11 -11.36 -7.72
C ASP A 150 -1.04 -10.89 -8.72
N TYR A 151 -0.87 -9.58 -8.90
CA TYR A 151 0.22 -9.03 -9.72
C TYR A 151 1.60 -9.33 -9.11
N LEU A 152 1.74 -9.23 -7.78
CA LEU A 152 2.99 -9.58 -7.09
C LEU A 152 3.33 -11.07 -7.25
N ILE A 153 2.34 -11.95 -7.14
CA ILE A 153 2.51 -13.41 -7.33
C ILE A 153 2.93 -13.69 -8.77
N ALA A 154 2.24 -13.12 -9.75
CA ALA A 154 2.56 -13.29 -11.17
C ALA A 154 3.96 -12.77 -11.51
N TRP A 155 4.32 -11.59 -11.02
CA TRP A 155 5.65 -11.02 -11.19
C TRP A 155 6.75 -11.93 -10.59
N ARG A 156 6.53 -12.43 -9.38
CA ARG A 156 7.49 -13.33 -8.71
C ARG A 156 7.66 -14.65 -9.47
N ALA A 157 6.57 -15.22 -9.98
CA ALA A 157 6.61 -16.43 -10.80
C ALA A 157 7.41 -16.20 -12.08
N ALA A 158 7.18 -15.09 -12.79
CA ALA A 158 7.91 -14.75 -14.01
C ALA A 158 9.43 -14.61 -13.78
N LEU A 159 9.85 -14.05 -12.63
CA LEU A 159 11.27 -13.97 -12.26
C LEU A 159 11.89 -15.35 -12.00
N SER A 160 11.13 -16.28 -11.43
CA SER A 160 11.61 -17.64 -11.16
C SER A 160 11.79 -18.46 -12.44
N ASP A 161 10.97 -18.21 -13.45
CA ASP A 161 11.06 -18.89 -14.76
C ASP A 161 12.20 -18.33 -15.65
N ALA A 162 12.68 -17.13 -15.32
CA ALA A 162 13.76 -16.46 -16.06
C ALA A 162 15.17 -16.74 -15.50
N SER A 163 15.28 -17.40 -14.35
CA SER A 163 16.54 -17.72 -13.63
C SER A 163 16.93 -19.17 -13.79
#